data_76341f7c324813467a7dcaec59fc10d1
#
_entry.id   76341f7c324813467a7dcaec59fc10d1
#
_cell.length_a   1.000
_cell.length_b   1.000
_cell.length_c   1.000
_cell.angle_alpha   90.00
_cell.angle_beta   90.00
_cell.angle_gamma   90.00
#
_symmetry.space_group_name_H-M   'P 1'
#
loop_
_entity.id
_entity.type
_entity.pdbx_description
1 polymer ?
#
loop_
_entity_poly.entity_id
_entity_poly.type
_entity_poly.pdbx_seq_one_letter_code
_entity_poly.pdbx_strand_id
1 'polypeptide(L)'
;SNMELAANMLLAYHAPLEAPMQKELTCPACGHSVIQYLNPAPTTDVVIYDPERGVVVIERVNEPHGFALPGGFVDDGEQVEHAAVREMREETGLDVELLGVLGVYSRPDRDPRRHTMSVVFVGRPRDAAALKAGDDAARAAFYPLDRLPQPICFDHARILADFGRWLAGERTLAPVEPA
;
A
#
# COMPACT_ATOMS: atom_id res chain seq x y z
N SER A 1 -11.59 35.38 12.66
CA SER A 1 -12.51 35.12 11.53
C SER A 1 -12.07 33.84 10.82
N ASN A 2 -12.97 33.09 10.20
CA ASN A 2 -12.69 31.82 9.50
C ASN A 2 -11.65 31.96 8.38
N MET A 3 -11.36 33.15 7.91
CA MET A 3 -10.32 33.43 6.92
C MET A 3 -8.90 33.41 7.50
N GLU A 4 -8.70 33.78 8.76
CA GLU A 4 -7.38 33.74 9.41
C GLU A 4 -6.96 32.31 9.80
N LEU A 5 -7.93 31.44 10.13
CA LEU A 5 -7.67 30.01 10.35
C LEU A 5 -7.26 29.28 9.04
N ALA A 6 -7.89 29.63 7.93
CA ALA A 6 -7.54 29.06 6.61
C ALA A 6 -6.16 29.52 6.13
N ALA A 7 -5.78 30.79 6.38
CA ALA A 7 -4.45 31.31 6.04
C ALA A 7 -3.34 30.65 6.87
N ASN A 8 -3.57 30.38 8.15
CA ASN A 8 -2.61 29.68 9.00
C ASN A 8 -2.46 28.18 8.69
N MET A 9 -3.50 27.52 8.16
CA MET A 9 -3.38 26.14 7.67
C MET A 9 -2.61 26.03 6.35
N LEU A 10 -2.66 27.05 5.49
CA LEU A 10 -1.87 27.07 4.23
C LEU A 10 -0.38 27.34 4.48
N LEU A 11 -0.01 28.06 5.54
CA LEU A 11 1.39 28.34 5.88
C LEU A 11 2.12 27.14 6.52
N ALA A 12 1.40 26.17 7.08
CA ALA A 12 1.98 24.95 7.62
C ALA A 12 2.47 23.95 6.54
N TYR A 13 2.13 24.16 5.26
CA TYR A 13 2.54 23.30 4.15
C TYR A 13 3.87 23.73 3.50
N HIS A 14 4.50 24.82 3.95
CA HIS A 14 5.77 25.32 3.42
C HIS A 14 6.93 25.10 4.39
N ALA A 15 7.06 23.88 4.95
CA ALA A 15 8.38 23.46 5.39
C ALA A 15 9.23 23.28 4.13
N PRO A 16 10.44 23.88 4.03
CA PRO A 16 11.28 23.63 2.89
C PRO A 16 11.57 22.15 2.76
N LEU A 17 11.27 21.56 1.62
CA LEU A 17 11.68 20.20 1.25
C LEU A 17 13.21 20.22 1.05
N GLU A 18 13.97 20.26 2.14
CA GLU A 18 15.43 20.21 2.14
C GLU A 18 16.00 18.79 2.07
N ALA A 19 15.22 17.81 1.66
CA ALA A 19 15.80 16.53 1.26
C ALA A 19 16.31 16.66 -0.19
N PRO A 20 17.57 16.37 -0.46
CA PRO A 20 18.06 16.43 -1.83
C PRO A 20 17.26 15.43 -2.68
N MET A 21 16.59 15.93 -3.72
CA MET A 21 15.83 15.10 -4.67
C MET A 21 16.75 14.18 -5.49
N GLN A 22 18.05 14.28 -5.29
CA GLN A 22 19.08 13.50 -5.99
C GLN A 22 20.28 13.23 -5.08
N LYS A 23 20.89 12.07 -5.28
CA LYS A 23 22.11 11.64 -4.61
C LYS A 23 23.19 11.40 -5.65
N GLU A 24 24.37 11.97 -5.43
CA GLU A 24 25.55 11.68 -6.23
C GLU A 24 26.21 10.39 -5.70
N LEU A 25 26.41 9.43 -6.59
CA LEU A 25 27.07 8.16 -6.32
C LEU A 25 28.32 8.05 -7.18
N THR A 26 29.37 7.43 -6.64
CA THR A 26 30.57 7.09 -7.42
C THR A 26 30.44 5.67 -7.97
N CYS A 27 30.57 5.52 -9.28
CA CYS A 27 30.58 4.20 -9.91
C CYS A 27 31.80 3.38 -9.42
N PRO A 28 31.60 2.22 -8.79
CA PRO A 28 32.69 1.43 -8.25
C PRO A 28 33.63 0.82 -9.32
N ALA A 29 33.17 0.75 -10.58
CA ALA A 29 33.96 0.18 -11.67
C ALA A 29 34.86 1.20 -12.38
N CYS A 30 34.44 2.48 -12.49
CA CYS A 30 35.17 3.49 -13.29
C CYS A 30 35.38 4.83 -12.59
N GLY A 31 34.86 5.02 -11.37
CA GLY A 31 35.00 6.25 -10.59
C GLY A 31 34.18 7.44 -11.08
N HIS A 32 33.36 7.29 -12.14
CA HIS A 32 32.50 8.38 -12.63
C HIS A 32 31.37 8.67 -11.65
N SER A 33 31.02 9.94 -11.56
CA SER A 33 29.83 10.39 -10.82
C SER A 33 28.54 9.99 -11.55
N VAL A 34 27.58 9.42 -10.81
CA VAL A 34 26.25 9.04 -11.28
C VAL A 34 25.22 9.70 -10.37
N ILE A 35 24.25 10.40 -10.97
CA ILE A 35 23.15 11.00 -10.22
C ILE A 35 22.01 10.01 -10.09
N GLN A 36 21.63 9.70 -8.85
CA GLN A 36 20.44 8.93 -8.50
C GLN A 36 19.33 9.89 -8.06
N TYR A 37 18.18 9.85 -8.73
CA TYR A 37 17.00 10.59 -8.28
C TYR A 37 16.32 9.82 -7.14
N LEU A 38 15.93 10.57 -6.10
CA LEU A 38 15.28 10.03 -4.91
C LEU A 38 13.78 10.34 -4.96
N ASN A 39 13.02 9.42 -5.53
CA ASN A 39 11.56 9.49 -5.55
C ASN A 39 10.98 8.42 -4.61
N PRO A 40 9.75 8.64 -4.06
CA PRO A 40 9.02 7.56 -3.42
C PRO A 40 8.85 6.41 -4.40
N ALA A 41 9.13 5.19 -3.95
CA ALA A 41 8.88 4.03 -4.79
C ALA A 41 7.38 3.77 -4.89
N PRO A 42 6.82 3.60 -6.10
CA PRO A 42 5.42 3.26 -6.26
C PRO A 42 5.16 1.84 -5.77
N THR A 43 4.11 1.68 -4.97
CA THR A 43 3.61 0.39 -4.48
C THR A 43 2.10 0.35 -4.58
N THR A 44 1.54 -0.84 -4.47
CA THR A 44 0.11 -1.07 -4.36
C THR A 44 -0.17 -2.06 -3.24
N ASP A 45 -1.27 -1.87 -2.53
CA ASP A 45 -1.80 -2.82 -1.55
C ASP A 45 -3.29 -3.03 -1.84
N VAL A 46 -3.83 -4.20 -1.52
CA VAL A 46 -5.25 -4.49 -1.71
C VAL A 46 -5.88 -4.97 -0.40
N VAL A 47 -6.93 -4.31 0.02
CA VAL A 47 -7.83 -4.82 1.05
C VAL A 47 -8.78 -5.81 0.38
N ILE A 48 -8.40 -7.09 0.32
CA ILE A 48 -9.26 -8.15 -0.19
C ILE A 48 -10.31 -8.46 0.88
N TYR A 49 -11.58 -8.23 0.57
CA TYR A 49 -12.67 -8.38 1.52
C TYR A 49 -13.72 -9.38 1.04
N ASP A 50 -14.09 -10.26 1.95
CA ASP A 50 -15.22 -11.17 1.85
C ASP A 50 -16.17 -10.90 3.03
N PRO A 51 -17.47 -10.62 2.79
CA PRO A 51 -18.42 -10.26 3.87
C PRO A 51 -18.58 -11.32 4.96
N GLU A 52 -18.37 -12.60 4.66
CA GLU A 52 -18.53 -13.71 5.59
C GLU A 52 -17.22 -14.05 6.33
N ARG A 53 -16.06 -13.79 5.70
CA ARG A 53 -14.75 -14.23 6.17
C ARG A 53 -13.89 -13.09 6.72
N GLY A 54 -14.15 -11.84 6.30
CA GLY A 54 -13.35 -10.67 6.66
C GLY A 54 -12.33 -10.28 5.61
N VAL A 55 -11.16 -9.80 6.03
CA VAL A 55 -10.08 -9.33 5.16
C VAL A 55 -8.93 -10.31 5.10
N VAL A 56 -8.27 -10.40 3.93
CA VAL A 56 -7.04 -11.20 3.79
C VAL A 56 -5.87 -10.44 4.38
N VAL A 57 -5.10 -11.14 5.21
CA VAL A 57 -3.84 -10.68 5.76
C VAL A 57 -2.80 -11.76 5.54
N ILE A 58 -1.59 -11.36 5.15
CA ILE A 58 -0.42 -12.24 4.97
C ILE A 58 0.52 -12.13 6.17
N GLU A 59 1.17 -13.24 6.53
CA GLU A 59 2.31 -13.27 7.45
C GLU A 59 3.60 -13.14 6.65
N ARG A 60 4.37 -12.10 6.93
CA ARG A 60 5.58 -11.75 6.18
C ARG A 60 6.76 -12.65 6.53
N VAL A 61 7.47 -13.16 5.52
CA VAL A 61 8.75 -13.88 5.71
C VAL A 61 9.93 -12.92 5.81
N ASN A 62 9.84 -11.74 5.21
CA ASN A 62 10.89 -10.72 5.19
C ASN A 62 10.61 -9.59 6.18
N GLU A 63 11.66 -8.89 6.65
CA GLU A 63 11.54 -7.71 7.50
C GLU A 63 10.76 -6.56 6.81
N PRO A 64 9.96 -5.81 7.59
CA PRO A 64 9.60 -6.04 8.99
C PRO A 64 8.73 -7.30 9.13
N HIS A 65 9.04 -8.14 10.13
CA HIS A 65 8.24 -9.34 10.43
C HIS A 65 6.92 -8.95 11.11
N GLY A 66 5.87 -9.68 10.78
CA GLY A 66 4.52 -9.48 11.26
C GLY A 66 3.50 -9.70 10.17
N PHE A 67 2.36 -9.02 10.26
CA PHE A 67 1.24 -9.19 9.37
C PHE A 67 1.02 -7.95 8.52
N ALA A 68 0.60 -8.13 7.26
CA ALA A 68 0.41 -7.05 6.32
C ALA A 68 -0.79 -7.32 5.40
N LEU A 69 -1.32 -6.28 4.78
CA LEU A 69 -2.13 -6.43 3.58
C LEU A 69 -1.24 -6.98 2.45
N PRO A 70 -1.77 -7.82 1.57
CA PRO A 70 -1.05 -8.25 0.38
C PRO A 70 -0.81 -7.06 -0.56
N GLY A 71 0.35 -7.04 -1.20
CA GLY A 71 0.77 -5.98 -2.12
C GLY A 71 2.27 -5.89 -2.31
N GLY A 72 2.69 -5.12 -3.31
CA GLY A 72 4.09 -5.00 -3.67
C GLY A 72 4.42 -3.79 -4.51
N PHE A 73 5.57 -3.84 -5.18
CA PHE A 73 6.03 -2.76 -6.04
C PHE A 73 5.33 -2.79 -7.41
N VAL A 74 5.11 -1.59 -7.94
CA VAL A 74 4.69 -1.44 -9.33
C VAL A 74 5.92 -1.47 -10.21
N ASP A 75 5.96 -2.35 -11.20
CA ASP A 75 7.07 -2.49 -12.12
C ASP A 75 7.11 -1.35 -13.16
N ASP A 76 8.29 -1.12 -13.74
CA ASP A 76 8.43 -0.11 -14.81
C ASP A 76 7.55 -0.48 -16.02
N GLY A 77 6.73 0.47 -16.47
CA GLY A 77 5.77 0.26 -17.54
C GLY A 77 4.49 -0.48 -17.16
N GLU A 78 4.31 -0.84 -15.89
CA GLU A 78 3.10 -1.50 -15.39
C GLU A 78 2.05 -0.50 -14.89
N GLN A 79 0.77 -0.72 -15.22
CA GLN A 79 -0.33 0.01 -14.58
C GLN A 79 -0.50 -0.47 -13.14
N VAL A 80 -0.86 0.45 -12.24
CA VAL A 80 -0.99 0.13 -10.82
C VAL A 80 -2.11 -0.88 -10.53
N GLU A 81 -3.18 -0.89 -11.33
CA GLU A 81 -4.26 -1.87 -11.28
C GLU A 81 -3.77 -3.27 -11.67
N HIS A 82 -2.92 -3.35 -12.70
CA HIS A 82 -2.32 -4.63 -13.11
C HIS A 82 -1.36 -5.15 -12.04
N ALA A 83 -0.51 -4.29 -11.48
CA ALA A 83 0.35 -4.63 -10.34
C ALA A 83 -0.47 -5.17 -9.17
N ALA A 84 -1.57 -4.50 -8.81
CA ALA A 84 -2.46 -4.94 -7.74
C ALA A 84 -2.98 -6.36 -7.98
N VAL A 85 -3.50 -6.65 -9.19
CA VAL A 85 -4.03 -7.98 -9.51
C VAL A 85 -2.92 -9.03 -9.56
N ARG A 86 -1.74 -8.71 -10.11
CA ARG A 86 -0.57 -9.61 -10.16
C ARG A 86 -0.11 -9.99 -8.76
N GLU A 87 0.11 -9.01 -7.88
CA GLU A 87 0.53 -9.24 -6.50
C GLU A 87 -0.46 -10.11 -5.72
N MET A 88 -1.78 -9.91 -5.94
CA MET A 88 -2.79 -10.75 -5.29
C MET A 88 -2.68 -12.22 -5.73
N ARG A 89 -2.39 -12.48 -6.99
CA ARG A 89 -2.17 -13.85 -7.47
C ARG A 89 -0.89 -14.45 -6.90
N GLU A 90 0.20 -13.67 -6.87
CA GLU A 90 1.50 -14.11 -6.40
C GLU A 90 1.50 -14.40 -4.90
N GLU A 91 0.98 -13.50 -4.08
CA GLU A 91 1.03 -13.61 -2.61
C GLU A 91 -0.13 -14.43 -2.01
N THR A 92 -1.28 -14.46 -2.67
CA THR A 92 -2.50 -15.06 -2.08
C THR A 92 -3.16 -16.13 -2.96
N GLY A 93 -2.71 -16.30 -4.20
CA GLY A 93 -3.33 -17.19 -5.18
C GLY A 93 -4.73 -16.78 -5.62
N LEU A 94 -5.21 -15.61 -5.23
CA LEU A 94 -6.56 -15.14 -5.52
C LEU A 94 -6.62 -14.32 -6.80
N ASP A 95 -7.63 -14.61 -7.64
CA ASP A 95 -8.12 -13.68 -8.63
C ASP A 95 -9.05 -12.67 -7.96
N VAL A 96 -8.69 -11.38 -8.04
CA VAL A 96 -9.39 -10.30 -7.36
C VAL A 96 -10.02 -9.35 -8.37
N GLU A 97 -11.27 -8.98 -8.13
CA GLU A 97 -11.93 -7.86 -8.79
C GLU A 97 -11.71 -6.59 -7.96
N LEU A 98 -11.06 -5.58 -8.53
CA LEU A 98 -10.87 -4.29 -7.89
C LEU A 98 -12.20 -3.51 -7.90
N LEU A 99 -12.65 -3.06 -6.72
CA LEU A 99 -13.90 -2.32 -6.55
C LEU A 99 -13.69 -0.80 -6.60
N GLY A 100 -12.49 -0.33 -6.28
CA GLY A 100 -12.14 1.09 -6.28
C GLY A 100 -10.89 1.37 -5.49
N VAL A 101 -10.38 2.61 -5.64
CA VAL A 101 -9.25 3.12 -4.87
C VAL A 101 -9.74 3.59 -3.50
N LEU A 102 -9.22 3.00 -2.43
CA LEU A 102 -9.48 3.43 -1.06
C LEU A 102 -8.73 4.73 -0.76
N GLY A 103 -7.50 4.85 -1.22
CA GLY A 103 -6.70 6.04 -1.05
C GLY A 103 -5.25 5.87 -1.48
N VAL A 104 -4.50 6.99 -1.38
CA VAL A 104 -3.05 7.02 -1.58
C VAL A 104 -2.39 7.26 -0.22
N TYR A 105 -1.41 6.43 0.14
CA TYR A 105 -0.69 6.47 1.40
C TYR A 105 0.79 6.69 1.12
N SER A 106 1.30 7.86 1.50
CA SER A 106 2.65 8.31 1.08
C SER A 106 3.45 9.00 2.19
N ARG A 107 3.14 8.75 3.46
CA ARG A 107 3.97 9.29 4.54
C ARG A 107 5.41 8.78 4.40
N PRO A 108 6.43 9.64 4.57
CA PRO A 108 7.84 9.23 4.41
C PRO A 108 8.27 8.10 5.35
N ASP A 109 7.60 7.96 6.48
CA ASP A 109 7.88 6.98 7.54
C ASP A 109 6.96 5.75 7.52
N ARG A 110 6.12 5.60 6.45
CA ARG A 110 5.19 4.46 6.35
C ARG A 110 5.88 3.12 6.20
N ASP A 111 7.02 3.08 5.54
CA ASP A 111 7.86 1.90 5.37
C ASP A 111 9.26 2.19 5.92
N PRO A 112 9.75 1.44 6.93
CA PRO A 112 11.04 1.70 7.55
C PRO A 112 12.23 1.46 6.61
N ARG A 113 12.04 0.75 5.51
CA ARG A 113 13.12 0.39 4.56
C ARG A 113 13.43 1.52 3.58
N ARG A 114 12.40 2.25 3.13
CA ARG A 114 12.50 3.36 2.17
C ARG A 114 11.18 4.10 2.04
N HIS A 115 11.24 5.35 1.57
CA HIS A 115 10.02 6.08 1.24
C HIS A 115 9.27 5.38 0.09
N THR A 116 8.02 5.00 0.34
CA THR A 116 7.09 4.42 -0.64
C THR A 116 5.82 5.26 -0.75
N MET A 117 5.15 5.15 -1.88
CA MET A 117 3.82 5.72 -2.10
C MET A 117 2.92 4.59 -2.60
N SER A 118 1.94 4.18 -1.79
CA SER A 118 1.03 3.10 -2.13
C SER A 118 -0.31 3.62 -2.59
N VAL A 119 -0.78 3.11 -3.73
CA VAL A 119 -2.18 3.19 -4.14
C VAL A 119 -2.88 1.97 -3.57
N VAL A 120 -3.85 2.18 -2.68
CA VAL A 120 -4.55 1.11 -2.00
C VAL A 120 -5.93 0.92 -2.60
N PHE A 121 -6.20 -0.32 -3.01
CA PHE A 121 -7.49 -0.73 -3.55
C PHE A 121 -8.32 -1.49 -2.52
N VAL A 122 -9.64 -1.48 -2.71
CA VAL A 122 -10.55 -2.47 -2.15
C VAL A 122 -10.82 -3.50 -3.24
N GLY A 123 -10.69 -4.78 -2.91
CA GLY A 123 -10.90 -5.88 -3.84
C GLY A 123 -11.82 -6.95 -3.27
N ARG A 124 -12.48 -7.67 -4.17
CA ARG A 124 -13.30 -8.83 -3.86
C ARG A 124 -12.71 -10.08 -4.52
N PRO A 125 -12.49 -11.20 -3.80
CA PRO A 125 -12.02 -12.43 -4.42
C PRO A 125 -13.13 -13.01 -5.30
N ARG A 126 -12.78 -13.50 -6.49
CA ARG A 126 -13.73 -14.23 -7.36
C ARG A 126 -14.08 -15.61 -6.78
N ASP A 127 -13.11 -16.24 -6.14
CA ASP A 127 -13.27 -17.49 -5.37
C ASP A 127 -12.42 -17.41 -4.10
N ALA A 128 -13.08 -17.14 -2.97
CA ALA A 128 -12.41 -17.05 -1.68
C ALA A 128 -11.84 -18.40 -1.16
N ALA A 129 -12.27 -19.53 -1.75
CA ALA A 129 -11.74 -20.85 -1.37
C ALA A 129 -10.37 -21.14 -2.01
N ALA A 130 -9.99 -20.39 -3.06
CA ALA A 130 -8.69 -20.50 -3.72
C ALA A 130 -7.52 -19.91 -2.90
N LEU A 131 -7.79 -19.26 -1.76
CA LEU A 131 -6.76 -18.61 -0.92
C LEU A 131 -5.68 -19.60 -0.52
N LYS A 132 -4.42 -19.26 -0.85
CA LYS A 132 -3.21 -19.99 -0.44
C LYS A 132 -2.06 -18.98 -0.29
N ALA A 133 -1.11 -19.24 0.60
CA ALA A 133 0.10 -18.43 0.69
C ALA A 133 0.97 -18.62 -0.57
N GLY A 134 1.50 -17.53 -1.09
CA GLY A 134 2.53 -17.51 -2.13
C GLY A 134 3.95 -17.59 -1.54
N ASP A 135 4.96 -17.40 -2.40
CA ASP A 135 6.37 -17.63 -2.04
C ASP A 135 6.91 -16.65 -0.98
N ASP A 136 6.43 -15.40 -0.97
CA ASP A 136 6.87 -14.34 -0.05
C ASP A 136 6.02 -14.24 1.22
N ALA A 137 5.01 -15.11 1.38
CA ALA A 137 4.13 -15.18 2.53
C ALA A 137 4.25 -16.52 3.24
N ALA A 138 4.60 -16.51 4.53
CA ALA A 138 4.57 -17.73 5.35
C ALA A 138 3.14 -18.27 5.51
N ARG A 139 2.14 -17.38 5.49
CA ARG A 139 0.73 -17.68 5.62
C ARG A 139 -0.12 -16.56 5.01
N ALA A 140 -1.24 -16.94 4.38
CA ALA A 140 -2.31 -16.04 3.99
C ALA A 140 -3.64 -16.56 4.58
N ALA A 141 -4.41 -15.69 5.23
CA ALA A 141 -5.69 -16.09 5.82
C ALA A 141 -6.68 -14.92 5.87
N PHE A 142 -7.96 -15.24 5.90
CA PHE A 142 -9.02 -14.28 6.21
C PHE A 142 -9.11 -14.06 7.73
N TYR A 143 -9.28 -12.79 8.12
CA TYR A 143 -9.47 -12.39 9.51
C TYR A 143 -10.64 -11.41 9.61
N PRO A 144 -11.54 -11.58 10.60
CA PRO A 144 -12.50 -10.54 10.93
C PRO A 144 -11.79 -9.24 11.32
N LEU A 145 -12.34 -8.08 10.93
CA LEU A 145 -11.72 -6.77 11.19
C LEU A 145 -11.50 -6.48 12.68
N ASP A 146 -12.33 -7.06 13.54
CA ASP A 146 -12.25 -6.92 15.01
C ASP A 146 -11.25 -7.89 15.65
N ARG A 147 -10.66 -8.82 14.87
CA ARG A 147 -9.74 -9.86 15.35
C ARG A 147 -8.53 -10.04 14.46
N LEU A 148 -7.94 -8.92 14.04
CA LEU A 148 -6.72 -8.92 13.24
C LEU A 148 -5.51 -9.43 14.02
N PRO A 149 -4.63 -10.22 13.39
CA PRO A 149 -3.39 -10.68 14.02
C PRO A 149 -2.45 -9.50 14.30
N GLN A 150 -1.49 -9.68 15.20
CA GLN A 150 -0.54 -8.64 15.59
C GLN A 150 0.90 -9.16 15.53
N PRO A 151 1.90 -8.31 15.28
CA PRO A 151 1.77 -6.89 14.91
C PRO A 151 1.37 -6.69 13.45
N ILE A 152 0.58 -5.66 13.16
CA ILE A 152 0.35 -5.20 11.78
C ILE A 152 1.50 -4.28 11.37
N CYS A 153 2.18 -4.63 10.27
CA CYS A 153 3.32 -3.90 9.73
C CYS A 153 2.89 -2.62 8.99
N PHE A 154 3.85 -1.73 8.79
CA PHE A 154 3.70 -0.49 8.04
C PHE A 154 2.59 0.41 8.62
N ASP A 155 1.93 1.16 7.77
CA ASP A 155 0.74 1.93 8.11
C ASP A 155 -0.58 1.17 7.81
N HIS A 156 -0.51 -0.18 7.66
CA HIS A 156 -1.66 -0.99 7.27
C HIS A 156 -2.78 -0.99 8.30
N ALA A 157 -2.49 -0.79 9.59
CA ALA A 157 -3.53 -0.59 10.60
C ALA A 157 -4.38 0.66 10.29
N ARG A 158 -3.77 1.74 9.77
CA ARG A 158 -4.48 2.95 9.33
C ARG A 158 -5.32 2.68 8.08
N ILE A 159 -4.77 1.94 7.12
CA ILE A 159 -5.50 1.55 5.90
C ILE A 159 -6.75 0.74 6.27
N LEU A 160 -6.62 -0.23 7.17
CA LEU A 160 -7.74 -1.05 7.65
C LEU A 160 -8.79 -0.24 8.43
N ALA A 161 -8.37 0.79 9.19
CA ALA A 161 -9.30 1.72 9.82
C ALA A 161 -10.09 2.55 8.78
N ASP A 162 -9.40 3.05 7.73
CA ASP A 162 -10.04 3.77 6.62
C ASP A 162 -10.98 2.84 5.82
N PHE A 163 -10.63 1.57 5.66
CA PHE A 163 -11.51 0.56 5.08
C PHE A 163 -12.78 0.33 5.93
N GLY A 164 -12.63 0.28 7.27
CA GLY A 164 -13.77 0.19 8.18
C GLY A 164 -14.73 1.37 8.03
N ARG A 165 -14.20 2.58 7.82
CA ARG A 165 -15.01 3.78 7.54
C ARG A 165 -15.75 3.69 6.21
N TRP A 166 -15.13 3.09 5.18
CA TRP A 166 -15.82 2.83 3.92
C TRP A 166 -16.97 1.82 4.12
N LEU A 167 -16.77 0.72 4.85
CA LEU A 167 -17.84 -0.22 5.18
C LEU A 167 -19.00 0.43 5.94
N ALA A 168 -18.70 1.41 6.80
CA ALA A 168 -19.70 2.19 7.54
C ALA A 168 -20.43 3.25 6.67
N GLY A 169 -20.05 3.40 5.39
CA GLY A 169 -20.60 4.42 4.49
C GLY A 169 -20.09 5.84 4.75
N GLU A 170 -19.05 5.99 5.56
CA GLU A 170 -18.44 7.29 5.90
C GLU A 170 -17.42 7.77 4.86
N ARG A 171 -17.05 6.90 3.92
CA ARG A 171 -16.06 7.14 2.88
C ARG A 171 -16.48 6.49 1.57
N THR A 172 -16.13 7.11 0.44
CA THR A 172 -16.34 6.56 -0.91
C THR A 172 -15.02 6.09 -1.51
N LEU A 173 -15.08 5.12 -2.42
CA LEU A 173 -13.96 4.74 -3.26
C LEU A 173 -13.88 5.64 -4.49
N ALA A 174 -12.67 5.95 -4.93
CA ALA A 174 -12.48 6.50 -6.27
C ALA A 174 -12.56 5.38 -7.32
N PRO A 175 -13.02 5.67 -8.56
CA PRO A 175 -13.10 4.68 -9.61
C PRO A 175 -11.71 4.13 -9.98
N VAL A 176 -11.67 2.92 -10.51
CA VAL A 176 -10.49 2.31 -11.13
C VAL A 176 -10.65 2.31 -12.65
N GLU A 177 -9.53 2.39 -13.37
CA GLU A 177 -9.54 2.08 -14.79
C GLU A 177 -9.65 0.57 -14.99
N PRO A 178 -10.33 0.11 -16.07
CA PRO A 178 -10.34 -1.31 -16.38
C PRO A 178 -8.92 -1.83 -16.62
N ALA A 179 -8.54 -2.88 -15.92
CA ALA A 179 -7.26 -3.57 -16.08
C ALA A 179 -7.26 -4.45 -17.34
#